data_71d21374c6f5dbeeca59b159c05eaf39
#
_entry.id   71d21374c6f5dbeeca59b159c05eaf39
#
_cell.length_a   1.000
_cell.length_b   1.000
_cell.length_c   1.000
_cell.angle_alpha   90.00
_cell.angle_beta   90.00
_cell.angle_gamma   90.00
#
_symmetry.space_group_name_H-M   'P 1'
#
loop_
_entity.id
_entity.type
_entity.pdbx_description
1 polymer ?
#
loop_
_entity_poly.entity_id
_entity_poly.type
_entity_poly.pdbx_seq_one_letter_code
_entity_poly.pdbx_strand_id
1 'polypeptide(L)'
;MPSLLISLAAGALQSWGLTAGFGWELQLAALAWLAWAGAHASQARAAARLGYAYGLGWFLAGIWWLYISMHIFGQMAAPLAALAVVLLSVYLALYPAAALTLARWISGPARGDAGSMSASAPLLHQWGAAAGRALVFAAAWGLAEWLRGWIFTGFPWLSTGYAQIEGPLAGYAAWTGVYGIGALAALAAALIAGMAPGGADAPDRAARAGLFGAAALVLLLGWGAGAVRFTQDTAAALRIRLLQGNVPQEMKFDVQKLSQVLQTNLKMLTAVPADLIVSSETALPILLDDLPPAMFDTLRAFSRDSGSHLLIGAAGIKLRQPGEAAQPKLTNSAFGFSPDLNFRYDKHHLVPFGEFVPYGFRWFVDAMVMPMGDFARGTAAQEPFEVKGERGVLRVGVNICYEDIFGAEIAHGLHAERQPAQILANMTNLAWFGDTVALDQHLQMARMRSLETQKPMVRATNTGATAVIGPDGKLQAALPHMTAGALTVSVRGTDGETPYVRWGDLPVLAACLLILALAFAVARLRSG
;
A
#
# COMPACT_ATOMS: atom_id res chain seq x y z
N MET A 1 -31.00 -12.47 -6.18
CA MET A 1 -30.33 -12.84 -4.91
C MET A 1 -29.05 -13.66 -5.12
N PRO A 2 -29.00 -14.75 -5.92
CA PRO A 2 -27.78 -15.55 -6.08
C PRO A 2 -26.55 -14.74 -6.56
N SER A 3 -26.70 -13.85 -7.52
CA SER A 3 -25.60 -13.02 -8.06
C SER A 3 -25.00 -12.04 -7.05
N LEU A 4 -25.77 -11.54 -6.08
CA LEU A 4 -25.26 -10.69 -5.01
C LEU A 4 -24.42 -11.50 -4.01
N LEU A 5 -24.86 -12.71 -3.66
CA LEU A 5 -24.09 -13.62 -2.80
C LEU A 5 -22.79 -14.05 -3.45
N ILE A 6 -22.82 -14.35 -4.75
CA ILE A 6 -21.59 -14.68 -5.50
C ILE A 6 -20.66 -13.46 -5.57
N SER A 7 -21.19 -12.24 -5.77
CA SER A 7 -20.37 -11.02 -5.77
C SER A 7 -19.72 -10.78 -4.40
N LEU A 8 -20.45 -10.97 -3.30
CA LEU A 8 -19.90 -10.88 -1.95
C LEU A 8 -18.79 -11.91 -1.72
N ALA A 9 -19.01 -13.16 -2.11
CA ALA A 9 -18.00 -14.22 -2.01
C ALA A 9 -16.78 -13.95 -2.88
N ALA A 10 -16.97 -13.45 -4.12
CA ALA A 10 -15.88 -13.07 -5.00
C ALA A 10 -15.05 -11.91 -4.43
N GLY A 11 -15.70 -10.93 -3.78
CA GLY A 11 -15.02 -9.87 -3.06
C GLY A 11 -14.18 -10.40 -1.89
N ALA A 12 -14.73 -11.30 -1.08
CA ALA A 12 -13.98 -11.95 -0.01
C ALA A 12 -12.76 -12.73 -0.56
N LEU A 13 -12.93 -13.41 -1.69
CA LEU A 13 -11.86 -14.14 -2.38
C LEU A 13 -10.75 -13.19 -2.86
N GLN A 14 -11.08 -11.98 -3.31
CA GLN A 14 -10.10 -10.97 -3.70
C GLN A 14 -9.17 -10.58 -2.55
N SER A 15 -9.68 -10.46 -1.32
CA SER A 15 -8.83 -10.13 -0.18
C SER A 15 -7.82 -11.23 0.14
N TRP A 16 -8.18 -12.47 -0.10
CA TRP A 16 -7.30 -13.62 0.10
C TRP A 16 -6.13 -13.65 -0.89
N GLY A 17 -6.31 -13.04 -2.05
CA GLY A 17 -5.26 -12.85 -3.05
C GLY A 17 -4.03 -12.10 -2.56
N LEU A 18 -4.11 -11.36 -1.43
CA LEU A 18 -2.96 -10.64 -0.87
C LEU A 18 -2.07 -11.50 0.04
N THR A 19 -2.51 -12.68 0.44
CA THR A 19 -1.81 -13.50 1.45
C THR A 19 -1.49 -14.91 0.96
N ALA A 20 -2.13 -15.38 -0.11
CA ALA A 20 -1.93 -16.72 -0.66
C ALA A 20 -0.92 -16.71 -1.82
N GLY A 21 -0.12 -17.75 -1.95
CA GLY A 21 0.85 -17.90 -3.05
C GLY A 21 0.25 -17.92 -4.47
N PHE A 22 -1.07 -18.16 -4.59
CA PHE A 22 -1.86 -18.08 -5.84
C PHE A 22 -2.76 -16.83 -5.87
N GLY A 23 -2.29 -15.74 -5.28
CA GLY A 23 -3.12 -14.57 -5.01
C GLY A 23 -3.61 -13.85 -6.24
N TRP A 24 -2.77 -13.66 -7.23
CA TRP A 24 -3.09 -12.89 -8.42
C TRP A 24 -4.10 -13.60 -9.34
N GLU A 25 -4.07 -14.93 -9.46
CA GLU A 25 -5.03 -15.70 -10.25
C GLU A 25 -6.43 -15.63 -9.64
N LEU A 26 -6.53 -15.82 -8.31
CA LEU A 26 -7.80 -15.69 -7.60
C LEU A 26 -8.40 -14.31 -7.74
N GLN A 27 -7.56 -13.27 -7.69
CA GLN A 27 -7.98 -11.90 -7.87
C GLN A 27 -8.49 -11.65 -9.29
N LEU A 28 -7.77 -12.10 -10.33
CA LEU A 28 -8.23 -11.99 -11.72
C LEU A 28 -9.57 -12.70 -11.92
N ALA A 29 -9.76 -13.89 -11.34
CA ALA A 29 -11.01 -14.62 -11.41
C ALA A 29 -12.17 -13.85 -10.71
N ALA A 30 -11.92 -13.28 -9.54
CA ALA A 30 -12.90 -12.47 -8.81
C ALA A 30 -13.29 -11.20 -9.59
N LEU A 31 -12.31 -10.50 -10.15
CA LEU A 31 -12.54 -9.33 -11.00
C LEU A 31 -13.25 -9.70 -12.33
N ALA A 32 -12.92 -10.85 -12.93
CA ALA A 32 -13.60 -11.32 -14.14
C ALA A 32 -15.08 -11.61 -13.88
N TRP A 33 -15.38 -12.24 -12.74
CA TRP A 33 -16.77 -12.37 -12.29
C TRP A 33 -17.46 -11.01 -12.18
N LEU A 34 -16.84 -10.05 -11.51
CA LEU A 34 -17.42 -8.71 -11.30
C LEU A 34 -17.66 -7.99 -12.63
N ALA A 35 -16.67 -8.02 -13.54
CA ALA A 35 -16.78 -7.43 -14.88
C ALA A 35 -17.90 -8.07 -15.69
N TRP A 36 -17.99 -9.41 -15.66
CA TRP A 36 -19.05 -10.16 -16.34
C TRP A 36 -20.43 -9.81 -15.77
N ALA A 37 -20.60 -9.88 -14.46
CA ALA A 37 -21.87 -9.59 -13.78
C ALA A 37 -22.33 -8.13 -14.01
N GLY A 38 -21.38 -7.18 -13.99
CA GLY A 38 -21.64 -5.78 -14.28
C GLY A 38 -22.07 -5.51 -15.71
N ALA A 39 -21.44 -6.17 -16.67
CA ALA A 39 -21.79 -6.06 -18.10
C ALA A 39 -23.20 -6.59 -18.39
N HIS A 40 -23.64 -7.65 -17.68
CA HIS A 40 -24.97 -8.26 -17.81
C HIS A 40 -26.01 -7.64 -16.85
N ALA A 41 -25.65 -6.65 -16.05
CA ALA A 41 -26.62 -5.96 -15.21
C ALA A 41 -27.65 -5.19 -16.08
N SER A 42 -28.93 -5.34 -15.81
CA SER A 42 -30.01 -4.70 -16.59
C SER A 42 -29.95 -3.18 -16.55
N GLN A 43 -29.53 -2.61 -15.43
CA GLN A 43 -29.47 -1.17 -15.18
C GLN A 43 -28.24 -0.80 -14.35
N ALA A 44 -27.82 0.47 -14.37
CA ALA A 44 -26.73 0.99 -13.55
C ALA A 44 -26.95 0.73 -12.04
N ARG A 45 -28.20 0.78 -11.56
CA ARG A 45 -28.53 0.45 -10.15
C ARG A 45 -28.27 -1.02 -9.82
N ALA A 46 -28.47 -1.93 -10.76
CA ALA A 46 -28.17 -3.35 -10.57
C ALA A 46 -26.64 -3.57 -10.52
N ALA A 47 -25.89 -2.90 -11.40
CA ALA A 47 -24.44 -2.87 -11.36
C ALA A 47 -23.91 -2.30 -10.02
N ALA A 48 -24.47 -1.19 -9.55
CA ALA A 48 -24.14 -0.61 -8.24
C ALA A 48 -24.27 -1.63 -7.11
N ARG A 49 -25.39 -2.39 -7.05
CA ARG A 49 -25.62 -3.41 -6.02
C ARG A 49 -24.62 -4.55 -6.08
N LEU A 50 -24.22 -4.97 -7.28
CA LEU A 50 -23.20 -6.01 -7.48
C LEU A 50 -21.83 -5.54 -7.01
N GLY A 51 -21.41 -4.34 -7.45
CA GLY A 51 -20.16 -3.72 -7.02
C GLY A 51 -20.12 -3.47 -5.51
N TYR A 52 -21.25 -3.06 -4.93
CA TYR A 52 -21.37 -2.86 -3.48
C TYR A 52 -21.25 -4.17 -2.70
N ALA A 53 -21.95 -5.23 -3.11
CA ALA A 53 -21.84 -6.55 -2.50
C ALA A 53 -20.41 -7.11 -2.58
N TYR A 54 -19.77 -6.93 -3.75
CA TYR A 54 -18.37 -7.29 -3.95
C TYR A 54 -17.45 -6.53 -3.00
N GLY A 55 -17.56 -5.20 -2.95
CA GLY A 55 -16.75 -4.36 -2.06
C GLY A 55 -16.96 -4.70 -0.59
N LEU A 56 -18.20 -4.97 -0.19
CA LEU A 56 -18.51 -5.37 1.19
C LEU A 56 -17.81 -6.68 1.55
N GLY A 57 -17.87 -7.70 0.69
CA GLY A 57 -17.13 -8.95 0.90
C GLY A 57 -15.62 -8.73 0.95
N TRP A 58 -15.09 -7.91 0.03
CA TRP A 58 -13.66 -7.61 -0.05
C TRP A 58 -13.14 -6.97 1.23
N PHE A 59 -13.79 -5.90 1.70
CA PHE A 59 -13.30 -5.17 2.86
C PHE A 59 -13.61 -5.88 4.18
N LEU A 60 -14.78 -6.49 4.36
CA LEU A 60 -15.04 -7.28 5.57
C LEU A 60 -14.04 -8.41 5.76
N ALA A 61 -13.70 -9.13 4.69
CA ALA A 61 -12.73 -10.20 4.77
C ALA A 61 -11.28 -9.71 4.89
N GLY A 62 -10.96 -8.51 4.35
CA GLY A 62 -9.59 -8.03 4.27
C GLY A 62 -9.13 -7.17 5.43
N ILE A 63 -10.03 -6.52 6.17
CA ILE A 63 -9.68 -5.57 7.25
C ILE A 63 -10.28 -5.93 8.62
N TRP A 64 -10.77 -7.15 8.81
CA TRP A 64 -11.36 -7.61 10.08
C TRP A 64 -10.42 -7.45 11.27
N TRP A 65 -9.11 -7.51 11.05
CA TRP A 65 -8.08 -7.35 12.07
C TRP A 65 -8.08 -5.95 12.73
N LEU A 66 -8.71 -4.94 12.14
CA LEU A 66 -8.94 -3.65 12.80
C LEU A 66 -9.79 -3.79 14.08
N TYR A 67 -10.64 -4.83 14.16
CA TYR A 67 -11.35 -5.16 15.38
C TYR A 67 -10.40 -5.42 16.55
N ILE A 68 -9.29 -6.14 16.30
CA ILE A 68 -8.26 -6.43 17.31
C ILE A 68 -7.65 -5.14 17.83
N SER A 69 -7.26 -4.23 16.93
CA SER A 69 -6.69 -2.94 17.30
C SER A 69 -7.66 -2.12 18.18
N MET A 70 -8.93 -2.06 17.81
CA MET A 70 -9.92 -1.25 18.53
C MET A 70 -10.39 -1.91 19.82
N HIS A 71 -10.67 -3.22 19.82
CA HIS A 71 -11.22 -3.92 20.98
C HIS A 71 -10.14 -4.32 21.98
N ILE A 72 -9.08 -5.02 21.52
CA ILE A 72 -8.05 -5.56 22.43
C ILE A 72 -7.15 -4.43 22.94
N PHE A 73 -6.60 -3.63 22.05
CA PHE A 73 -5.65 -2.58 22.42
C PHE A 73 -6.32 -1.23 22.73
N GLY A 74 -7.38 -0.90 22.01
CA GLY A 74 -8.15 0.34 22.21
C GLY A 74 -9.22 0.26 23.29
N GLN A 75 -9.42 -0.91 23.90
CA GLN A 75 -10.42 -1.16 24.95
C GLN A 75 -11.85 -0.72 24.58
N MET A 76 -12.14 -0.60 23.29
CA MET A 76 -13.47 -0.30 22.80
C MET A 76 -14.39 -1.49 23.05
N ALA A 77 -15.65 -1.25 23.44
CA ALA A 77 -16.65 -2.31 23.60
C ALA A 77 -16.77 -3.16 22.33
N ALA A 78 -16.75 -4.49 22.45
CA ALA A 78 -16.74 -5.43 21.33
C ALA A 78 -17.79 -5.14 20.24
N PRO A 79 -19.09 -4.87 20.57
CA PRO A 79 -20.08 -4.53 19.57
C PRO A 79 -19.75 -3.23 18.80
N LEU A 80 -19.17 -2.24 19.47
CA LEU A 80 -18.81 -0.95 18.87
C LEU A 80 -17.62 -1.11 17.93
N ALA A 81 -16.59 -1.88 18.32
CA ALA A 81 -15.46 -2.20 17.49
C ALA A 81 -15.90 -2.98 16.22
N ALA A 82 -16.77 -3.98 16.37
CA ALA A 82 -17.31 -4.72 15.24
C ALA A 82 -18.12 -3.80 14.30
N LEU A 83 -18.97 -2.94 14.87
CA LEU A 83 -19.75 -1.96 14.10
C LEU A 83 -18.83 -1.00 13.33
N ALA A 84 -17.74 -0.53 13.92
CA ALA A 84 -16.78 0.36 13.26
C ALA A 84 -16.13 -0.31 12.03
N VAL A 85 -15.72 -1.59 12.14
CA VAL A 85 -15.22 -2.37 10.98
C VAL A 85 -16.29 -2.50 9.89
N VAL A 86 -17.52 -2.79 10.27
CA VAL A 86 -18.64 -2.91 9.31
C VAL A 86 -18.90 -1.57 8.62
N LEU A 87 -18.97 -0.45 9.37
CA LEU A 87 -19.21 0.88 8.81
C LEU A 87 -18.08 1.32 7.88
N LEU A 88 -16.82 1.03 8.22
CA LEU A 88 -15.69 1.29 7.34
C LEU A 88 -15.79 0.44 6.06
N SER A 89 -16.14 -0.85 6.18
CA SER A 89 -16.32 -1.73 5.01
C SER A 89 -17.47 -1.28 4.12
N VAL A 90 -18.59 -0.82 4.71
CA VAL A 90 -19.75 -0.21 4.03
C VAL A 90 -19.31 1.03 3.22
N TYR A 91 -18.54 1.93 3.85
CA TYR A 91 -17.99 3.11 3.18
C TYR A 91 -17.05 2.71 2.02
N LEU A 92 -16.10 1.83 2.26
CA LEU A 92 -15.14 1.39 1.25
C LEU A 92 -15.82 0.65 0.08
N ALA A 93 -16.92 -0.06 0.32
CA ALA A 93 -17.70 -0.74 -0.72
C ALA A 93 -18.35 0.21 -1.73
N LEU A 94 -18.46 1.50 -1.41
CA LEU A 94 -18.95 2.51 -2.36
C LEU A 94 -18.04 2.69 -3.58
N TYR A 95 -16.73 2.46 -3.46
CA TYR A 95 -15.79 2.63 -4.56
C TYR A 95 -15.97 1.57 -5.66
N PRO A 96 -16.00 0.25 -5.38
CA PRO A 96 -16.36 -0.75 -6.39
C PRO A 96 -17.78 -0.56 -6.95
N ALA A 97 -18.73 -0.11 -6.11
CA ALA A 97 -20.08 0.22 -6.58
C ALA A 97 -20.06 1.38 -7.60
N ALA A 98 -19.31 2.44 -7.30
CA ALA A 98 -19.18 3.59 -8.19
C ALA A 98 -18.48 3.20 -9.51
N ALA A 99 -17.38 2.41 -9.44
CA ALA A 99 -16.68 1.93 -10.62
C ALA A 99 -17.59 1.14 -11.55
N LEU A 100 -18.34 0.18 -11.00
CA LEU A 100 -19.23 -0.66 -11.79
C LEU A 100 -20.43 0.13 -12.34
N THR A 101 -20.95 1.07 -11.56
CA THR A 101 -22.03 1.98 -11.99
C THR A 101 -21.58 2.85 -13.14
N LEU A 102 -20.42 3.49 -13.03
CA LEU A 102 -19.85 4.35 -14.05
C LEU A 102 -19.58 3.57 -15.35
N ALA A 103 -18.94 2.40 -15.21
CA ALA A 103 -18.68 1.53 -16.35
C ALA A 103 -19.96 1.13 -17.07
N ARG A 104 -21.01 0.75 -16.32
CA ARG A 104 -22.30 0.35 -16.87
C ARG A 104 -23.06 1.52 -17.50
N TRP A 105 -22.99 2.71 -16.89
CA TRP A 105 -23.64 3.92 -17.39
C TRP A 105 -23.03 4.37 -18.74
N ILE A 106 -21.71 4.40 -18.85
CA ILE A 106 -21.01 4.79 -20.09
C ILE A 106 -21.18 3.75 -21.19
N SER A 107 -21.06 2.44 -20.85
CA SER A 107 -21.13 1.36 -21.85
C SER A 107 -22.54 1.10 -22.38
N GLY A 108 -23.60 1.62 -21.71
CA GLY A 108 -24.99 1.35 -22.06
C GLY A 108 -25.42 -0.10 -21.76
N PRO A 109 -26.68 -0.52 -22.05
CA PRO A 109 -27.12 -1.90 -21.90
C PRO A 109 -26.32 -2.85 -22.80
N ALA A 110 -25.98 -4.03 -22.28
CA ALA A 110 -25.69 -5.15 -23.16
C ALA A 110 -26.96 -5.37 -23.97
N ARG A 111 -26.87 -5.20 -25.30
CA ARG A 111 -28.04 -5.11 -26.19
C ARG A 111 -28.77 -6.45 -26.23
N GLY A 112 -29.75 -6.64 -25.37
CA GLY A 112 -30.80 -7.66 -25.51
C GLY A 112 -32.16 -7.07 -25.86
N ASP A 113 -32.38 -5.74 -25.60
CA ASP A 113 -33.71 -5.12 -25.67
C ASP A 113 -33.93 -4.13 -26.82
N ALA A 114 -32.90 -3.80 -27.61
CA ALA A 114 -33.06 -2.91 -28.78
C ALA A 114 -32.18 -3.34 -29.94
N GLY A 115 -32.64 -4.34 -30.65
CA GLY A 115 -32.01 -4.82 -31.91
C GLY A 115 -30.76 -5.65 -31.63
N SER A 116 -30.93 -6.99 -31.66
CA SER A 116 -29.86 -7.97 -31.59
C SER A 116 -28.73 -7.53 -32.51
N MET A 117 -27.50 -7.39 -31.97
CA MET A 117 -26.33 -7.50 -32.84
C MET A 117 -26.43 -8.90 -33.46
N SER A 118 -26.86 -8.95 -34.72
CA SER A 118 -26.85 -10.18 -35.47
C SER A 118 -25.48 -10.85 -35.31
N ALA A 119 -25.48 -12.17 -35.12
CA ALA A 119 -24.25 -12.97 -35.22
C ALA A 119 -23.50 -12.71 -36.55
N SER A 120 -24.12 -11.99 -37.49
CA SER A 120 -23.58 -11.49 -38.75
C SER A 120 -22.87 -10.12 -38.64
N ALA A 121 -22.77 -9.48 -37.45
CA ALA A 121 -22.00 -8.23 -37.34
C ALA A 121 -20.50 -8.49 -37.63
N PRO A 122 -19.81 -7.57 -38.32
CA PRO A 122 -18.40 -7.74 -38.61
C PRO A 122 -17.56 -8.01 -37.35
N LEU A 123 -16.60 -8.93 -37.46
CA LEU A 123 -15.70 -9.35 -36.38
C LEU A 123 -15.09 -8.16 -35.60
N LEU A 124 -14.58 -7.16 -36.36
CA LEU A 124 -14.00 -5.94 -35.78
C LEU A 124 -14.99 -5.16 -34.91
N HIS A 125 -16.28 -5.19 -35.23
CA HIS A 125 -17.30 -4.51 -34.45
C HIS A 125 -17.62 -5.26 -33.16
N GLN A 126 -17.71 -6.59 -33.18
CA GLN A 126 -17.94 -7.42 -31.99
C GLN A 126 -16.75 -7.31 -31.01
N TRP A 127 -15.53 -7.46 -31.52
CA TRP A 127 -14.31 -7.34 -30.75
C TRP A 127 -14.17 -5.94 -30.17
N GLY A 128 -14.33 -4.88 -30.98
CA GLY A 128 -14.20 -3.49 -30.55
C GLY A 128 -15.21 -3.09 -29.45
N ALA A 129 -16.44 -3.60 -29.54
CA ALA A 129 -17.45 -3.34 -28.50
C ALA A 129 -17.10 -4.01 -27.15
N ALA A 130 -16.60 -5.25 -27.17
CA ALA A 130 -16.21 -5.97 -25.97
C ALA A 130 -14.93 -5.38 -25.34
N ALA A 131 -13.92 -5.08 -26.14
CA ALA A 131 -12.67 -4.45 -25.70
C ALA A 131 -12.94 -3.03 -25.16
N GLY A 132 -13.83 -2.27 -25.82
CA GLY A 132 -14.25 -0.95 -25.33
C GLY A 132 -14.88 -1.00 -23.94
N ARG A 133 -15.78 -1.98 -23.68
CA ARG A 133 -16.35 -2.19 -22.34
C ARG A 133 -15.29 -2.57 -21.31
N ALA A 134 -14.33 -3.41 -21.69
CA ALA A 134 -13.22 -3.80 -20.81
C ALA A 134 -12.35 -2.59 -20.44
N LEU A 135 -12.02 -1.73 -21.41
CA LEU A 135 -11.28 -0.48 -21.16
C LEU A 135 -12.05 0.47 -20.24
N VAL A 136 -13.34 0.65 -20.44
CA VAL A 136 -14.18 1.51 -19.57
C VAL A 136 -14.24 0.97 -18.15
N PHE A 137 -14.40 -0.36 -17.98
CA PHE A 137 -14.37 -0.96 -16.65
C PHE A 137 -13.01 -0.78 -15.97
N ALA A 138 -11.91 -1.04 -16.67
CA ALA A 138 -10.56 -0.87 -16.16
C ALA A 138 -10.26 0.57 -15.72
N ALA A 139 -10.63 1.55 -16.55
CA ALA A 139 -10.45 2.97 -16.26
C ALA A 139 -11.31 3.42 -15.06
N ALA A 140 -12.57 2.99 -14.98
CA ALA A 140 -13.44 3.27 -13.85
C ALA A 140 -12.93 2.64 -12.55
N TRP A 141 -12.39 1.41 -12.64
CA TRP A 141 -11.79 0.70 -11.51
C TRP A 141 -10.54 1.42 -11.00
N GLY A 142 -9.57 1.71 -11.88
CA GLY A 142 -8.33 2.39 -11.52
C GLY A 142 -8.58 3.76 -10.88
N LEU A 143 -9.52 4.56 -11.46
CA LEU A 143 -9.92 5.84 -10.90
C LEU A 143 -10.59 5.69 -9.52
N ALA A 144 -11.45 4.70 -9.32
CA ALA A 144 -12.11 4.46 -8.04
C ALA A 144 -11.11 4.02 -6.96
N GLU A 145 -10.13 3.17 -7.28
CA GLU A 145 -9.08 2.78 -6.34
C GLU A 145 -8.18 3.96 -5.97
N TRP A 146 -7.81 4.78 -6.95
CA TRP A 146 -7.04 6.00 -6.68
C TRP A 146 -7.81 6.96 -5.77
N LEU A 147 -9.10 7.23 -6.05
CA LEU A 147 -9.94 8.08 -5.20
C LEU A 147 -10.02 7.54 -3.77
N ARG A 148 -10.11 6.23 -3.59
CA ARG A 148 -10.07 5.58 -2.27
C ARG A 148 -8.75 5.81 -1.54
N GLY A 149 -7.65 5.93 -2.29
CA GLY A 149 -6.33 6.26 -1.75
C GLY A 149 -6.15 7.73 -1.35
N TRP A 150 -7.14 8.62 -1.63
CA TRP A 150 -7.02 10.05 -1.38
C TRP A 150 -8.15 10.62 -0.52
N ILE A 151 -9.39 10.21 -0.73
CA ILE A 151 -10.56 10.78 -0.04
C ILE A 151 -10.48 10.44 1.45
N PHE A 152 -10.71 11.44 2.32
CA PHE A 152 -10.61 11.34 3.79
C PHE A 152 -9.24 10.85 4.27
N THR A 153 -8.16 11.42 3.73
CA THR A 153 -6.76 11.06 3.96
C THR A 153 -6.30 9.77 3.29
N GLY A 154 -7.21 9.05 2.63
CA GLY A 154 -6.93 7.84 1.89
C GLY A 154 -6.87 6.56 2.74
N PHE A 155 -7.35 5.47 2.13
CA PHE A 155 -7.18 4.13 2.66
C PHE A 155 -6.85 3.17 1.50
N PRO A 156 -5.60 3.19 0.97
CA PRO A 156 -5.19 2.34 -0.15
C PRO A 156 -4.90 0.90 0.25
N TRP A 157 -5.14 0.51 1.50
CA TRP A 157 -5.01 -0.87 1.96
C TRP A 157 -5.85 -1.79 1.08
N LEU A 158 -5.35 -2.97 0.74
CA LEU A 158 -5.97 -3.93 -0.17
C LEU A 158 -6.10 -3.47 -1.64
N SER A 159 -5.39 -2.44 -2.12
CA SER A 159 -5.45 -2.10 -3.55
C SER A 159 -5.10 -3.31 -4.42
N THR A 160 -5.84 -3.42 -5.53
CA THR A 160 -5.76 -4.57 -6.46
C THR A 160 -4.33 -4.88 -6.90
N GLY A 161 -3.51 -3.85 -7.11
CA GLY A 161 -2.12 -4.03 -7.55
C GLY A 161 -1.25 -4.81 -6.57
N TYR A 162 -1.55 -4.80 -5.28
CA TYR A 162 -0.73 -5.51 -4.29
C TYR A 162 -0.77 -7.04 -4.43
N ALA A 163 -1.86 -7.62 -4.91
CA ALA A 163 -1.93 -9.06 -5.14
C ALA A 163 -1.13 -9.49 -6.38
N GLN A 164 -0.74 -8.54 -7.24
CA GLN A 164 -0.04 -8.81 -8.50
C GLN A 164 1.49 -8.93 -8.35
N ILE A 165 2.04 -8.76 -7.15
CA ILE A 165 3.50 -8.72 -6.91
C ILE A 165 4.20 -10.01 -7.38
N GLU A 166 3.55 -11.16 -7.24
CA GLU A 166 4.05 -12.45 -7.75
C GLU A 166 3.53 -12.78 -9.16
N GLY A 167 2.65 -11.94 -9.69
CA GLY A 167 2.02 -12.14 -10.99
C GLY A 167 2.77 -11.43 -12.13
N PRO A 168 2.37 -11.71 -13.37
CA PRO A 168 2.99 -11.12 -14.55
C PRO A 168 2.83 -9.60 -14.63
N LEU A 169 1.84 -9.00 -13.96
CA LEU A 169 1.62 -7.56 -13.98
C LEU A 169 2.57 -6.77 -13.07
N ALA A 170 3.34 -7.44 -12.19
CA ALA A 170 4.32 -6.80 -11.32
C ALA A 170 5.32 -5.91 -12.08
N GLY A 171 5.69 -6.30 -13.29
CA GLY A 171 6.63 -5.54 -14.11
C GLY A 171 6.17 -4.14 -14.53
N TYR A 172 4.87 -3.87 -14.45
CA TYR A 172 4.35 -2.52 -14.69
C TYR A 172 4.55 -1.58 -13.49
N ALA A 173 4.94 -2.07 -12.31
CA ALA A 173 5.08 -1.25 -11.10
C ALA A 173 5.95 -0.01 -11.31
N ALA A 174 7.13 -0.17 -11.89
CA ALA A 174 8.08 0.91 -12.16
C ALA A 174 7.56 1.95 -13.19
N TRP A 175 6.49 1.63 -13.93
CA TRP A 175 5.90 2.49 -14.94
C TRP A 175 4.65 3.20 -14.45
N THR A 176 3.79 2.50 -13.71
CA THR A 176 2.41 2.92 -13.45
C THR A 176 1.98 2.85 -11.99
N GLY A 177 2.83 2.33 -11.11
CA GLY A 177 2.52 2.14 -9.70
C GLY A 177 1.37 1.14 -9.46
N VAL A 178 0.98 1.05 -8.21
CA VAL A 178 -0.03 0.10 -7.74
C VAL A 178 -1.40 0.29 -8.40
N TYR A 179 -1.81 1.53 -8.65
CA TYR A 179 -3.12 1.82 -9.25
C TYR A 179 -3.16 1.48 -10.74
N GLY A 180 -2.06 1.70 -11.46
CA GLY A 180 -1.95 1.27 -12.86
C GLY A 180 -1.97 -0.24 -12.99
N ILE A 181 -1.28 -0.95 -12.11
CA ILE A 181 -1.37 -2.43 -12.05
C ILE A 181 -2.81 -2.86 -11.76
N GLY A 182 -3.51 -2.20 -10.82
CA GLY A 182 -4.91 -2.47 -10.51
C GLY A 182 -5.83 -2.28 -11.73
N ALA A 183 -5.64 -1.20 -12.48
CA ALA A 183 -6.38 -0.95 -13.72
C ALA A 183 -6.09 -2.00 -14.80
N LEU A 184 -4.81 -2.42 -14.95
CA LEU A 184 -4.41 -3.46 -15.91
C LEU A 184 -4.94 -4.84 -15.52
N ALA A 185 -4.98 -5.15 -14.21
CA ALA A 185 -5.61 -6.37 -13.71
C ALA A 185 -7.12 -6.38 -14.01
N ALA A 186 -7.80 -5.26 -13.80
CA ALA A 186 -9.21 -5.11 -14.15
C ALA A 186 -9.43 -5.22 -15.67
N LEU A 187 -8.51 -4.68 -16.49
CA LEU A 187 -8.56 -4.83 -17.95
C LEU A 187 -8.42 -6.30 -18.38
N ALA A 188 -7.39 -6.99 -17.89
CA ALA A 188 -7.16 -8.40 -18.20
C ALA A 188 -8.37 -9.25 -17.79
N ALA A 189 -8.89 -9.03 -16.57
CA ALA A 189 -10.06 -9.71 -16.04
C ALA A 189 -11.33 -9.45 -16.90
N ALA A 190 -11.56 -8.20 -17.32
CA ALA A 190 -12.71 -7.85 -18.16
C ALA A 190 -12.62 -8.41 -19.58
N LEU A 191 -11.40 -8.47 -20.16
CA LEU A 191 -11.17 -9.13 -21.46
C LEU A 191 -11.46 -10.64 -21.35
N ILE A 192 -11.02 -11.29 -20.27
CA ILE A 192 -11.33 -12.70 -19.97
C ILE A 192 -12.84 -12.89 -19.79
N ALA A 193 -13.49 -12.02 -19.05
CA ALA A 193 -14.94 -12.05 -18.84
C ALA A 193 -15.73 -11.92 -20.16
N GLY A 194 -15.22 -11.10 -21.07
CA GLY A 194 -15.82 -10.91 -22.41
C GLY A 194 -15.80 -12.17 -23.31
N MET A 195 -15.02 -13.19 -22.95
CA MET A 195 -15.00 -14.47 -23.67
C MET A 195 -16.10 -15.46 -23.23
N ALA A 196 -16.73 -15.19 -22.07
CA ALA A 196 -17.72 -16.11 -21.51
C ALA A 196 -18.90 -16.34 -22.49
N PRO A 197 -19.32 -17.59 -22.72
CA PRO A 197 -20.51 -17.88 -23.49
C PRO A 197 -21.74 -17.44 -22.71
N GLY A 198 -22.61 -16.63 -23.31
CA GLY A 198 -23.82 -16.23 -22.62
C GLY A 198 -24.63 -15.21 -23.42
N GLY A 199 -25.90 -15.54 -23.68
CA GLY A 199 -26.86 -14.68 -24.37
C GLY A 199 -26.71 -14.56 -25.89
N ALA A 200 -27.65 -13.85 -26.50
CA ALA A 200 -27.70 -13.64 -27.95
C ALA A 200 -26.52 -12.79 -28.48
N ASP A 201 -25.79 -12.12 -27.60
CA ASP A 201 -24.67 -11.22 -27.90
C ASP A 201 -23.30 -11.84 -27.63
N ALA A 202 -23.20 -13.16 -27.44
CA ALA A 202 -21.92 -13.82 -27.22
C ALA A 202 -21.03 -13.62 -28.47
N PRO A 203 -19.77 -13.12 -28.29
CA PRO A 203 -18.88 -12.92 -29.42
C PRO A 203 -18.57 -14.25 -30.11
N ASP A 204 -18.36 -14.21 -31.41
CA ASP A 204 -17.99 -15.39 -32.19
C ASP A 204 -16.60 -15.93 -31.75
N ARG A 205 -16.19 -17.08 -32.32
CA ARG A 205 -14.92 -17.71 -31.96
C ARG A 205 -13.72 -16.81 -32.24
N ALA A 206 -13.76 -16.05 -33.32
CA ALA A 206 -12.65 -15.20 -33.73
C ALA A 206 -12.55 -13.95 -32.81
N ALA A 207 -13.70 -13.36 -32.43
CA ALA A 207 -13.73 -12.26 -31.46
C ALA A 207 -13.25 -12.71 -30.08
N ARG A 208 -13.63 -13.93 -29.64
CA ARG A 208 -13.10 -14.51 -28.38
C ARG A 208 -11.59 -14.72 -28.42
N ALA A 209 -11.07 -15.24 -29.55
CA ALA A 209 -9.64 -15.40 -29.75
C ALA A 209 -8.91 -14.06 -29.71
N GLY A 210 -9.50 -12.99 -30.27
CA GLY A 210 -8.96 -11.64 -30.18
C GLY A 210 -8.92 -11.09 -28.73
N LEU A 211 -9.99 -11.32 -27.96
CA LEU A 211 -10.03 -10.93 -26.53
C LEU A 211 -9.00 -11.70 -25.70
N PHE A 212 -8.86 -13.01 -25.95
CA PHE A 212 -7.83 -13.82 -25.33
C PHE A 212 -6.42 -13.30 -25.67
N GLY A 213 -6.17 -13.03 -26.94
CA GLY A 213 -4.90 -12.46 -27.41
C GLY A 213 -4.59 -11.12 -26.73
N ALA A 214 -5.59 -10.25 -26.57
CA ALA A 214 -5.44 -8.97 -25.89
C ALA A 214 -5.14 -9.16 -24.39
N ALA A 215 -5.86 -10.05 -23.69
CA ALA A 215 -5.58 -10.35 -22.29
C ALA A 215 -4.18 -10.96 -22.12
N ALA A 216 -3.81 -11.93 -22.96
CA ALA A 216 -2.48 -12.52 -22.96
C ALA A 216 -1.39 -11.48 -23.24
N LEU A 217 -1.63 -10.55 -24.18
CA LEU A 217 -0.70 -9.46 -24.48
C LEU A 217 -0.47 -8.55 -23.25
N VAL A 218 -1.53 -8.16 -22.53
CA VAL A 218 -1.40 -7.37 -21.29
C VAL A 218 -0.52 -8.10 -20.28
N LEU A 219 -0.73 -9.40 -20.07
CA LEU A 219 0.06 -10.20 -19.12
C LEU A 219 1.51 -10.38 -19.60
N LEU A 220 1.73 -10.69 -20.88
CA LEU A 220 3.06 -10.88 -21.44
C LEU A 220 3.88 -9.59 -21.46
N LEU A 221 3.28 -8.46 -21.80
CA LEU A 221 3.95 -7.15 -21.73
C LEU A 221 4.32 -6.80 -20.29
N GLY A 222 3.47 -7.11 -19.32
CA GLY A 222 3.79 -6.92 -17.90
C GLY A 222 4.97 -7.78 -17.47
N TRP A 223 4.98 -9.05 -17.85
CA TRP A 223 6.10 -9.93 -17.58
C TRP A 223 7.40 -9.43 -18.24
N GLY A 224 7.34 -8.99 -19.49
CA GLY A 224 8.49 -8.41 -20.20
C GLY A 224 8.96 -7.08 -19.62
N ALA A 225 8.03 -6.22 -19.16
CA ALA A 225 8.34 -4.95 -18.52
C ALA A 225 9.15 -5.12 -17.22
N GLY A 226 8.97 -6.26 -16.53
CA GLY A 226 9.75 -6.61 -15.34
C GLY A 226 11.25 -6.81 -15.59
N ALA A 227 11.67 -7.03 -16.85
CA ALA A 227 13.08 -7.11 -17.22
C ALA A 227 13.72 -5.73 -17.39
N VAL A 228 12.94 -4.64 -17.42
CA VAL A 228 13.47 -3.29 -17.64
C VAL A 228 14.00 -2.71 -16.32
N ARG A 229 15.27 -2.37 -16.32
CA ARG A 229 15.94 -1.72 -15.17
C ARG A 229 16.17 -0.25 -15.50
N PHE A 230 15.59 0.64 -14.68
CA PHE A 230 15.80 2.10 -14.71
C PHE A 230 16.87 2.54 -13.72
N THR A 231 17.25 1.64 -12.82
CA THR A 231 18.24 1.89 -11.77
C THR A 231 19.45 0.98 -11.95
N GLN A 232 20.58 1.42 -11.43
CA GLN A 232 21.83 0.67 -11.43
C GLN A 232 22.29 0.46 -9.98
N ASP A 233 22.82 -0.73 -9.69
CA ASP A 233 23.36 -1.03 -8.37
C ASP A 233 24.57 -0.15 -8.08
N THR A 234 24.64 0.42 -6.88
CA THR A 234 25.81 1.18 -6.42
C THR A 234 27.00 0.25 -6.19
N ALA A 235 28.23 0.78 -6.32
CA ALA A 235 29.43 0.05 -5.95
C ALA A 235 29.49 -0.20 -4.43
N ALA A 236 28.95 0.75 -3.65
CA ALA A 236 28.87 0.67 -2.20
C ALA A 236 27.78 -0.31 -1.72
N ALA A 237 28.01 -0.94 -0.58
CA ALA A 237 27.04 -1.75 0.13
C ALA A 237 27.17 -1.47 1.63
N LEU A 238 26.06 -1.50 2.34
CA LEU A 238 26.00 -1.36 3.80
C LEU A 238 25.72 -2.70 4.45
N ARG A 239 26.42 -2.98 5.53
CA ARG A 239 26.04 -4.03 6.47
C ARG A 239 24.96 -3.47 7.40
N ILE A 240 23.72 -3.89 7.17
CA ILE A 240 22.56 -3.37 7.89
C ILE A 240 22.08 -4.42 8.88
N ARG A 241 21.82 -3.97 10.12
CA ARG A 241 21.24 -4.78 11.18
C ARG A 241 19.85 -4.25 11.55
N LEU A 242 18.83 -5.06 11.31
CA LEU A 242 17.43 -4.75 11.59
C LEU A 242 17.02 -5.41 12.89
N LEU A 243 16.40 -4.66 13.79
CA LEU A 243 16.02 -5.13 15.12
C LEU A 243 14.53 -5.41 15.20
N GLN A 244 14.15 -6.61 15.66
CA GLN A 244 12.79 -7.00 16.00
C GLN A 244 12.69 -7.25 17.50
N GLY A 245 12.16 -6.26 18.22
CA GLY A 245 12.11 -6.30 19.69
C GLY A 245 11.07 -7.26 20.24
N ASN A 246 10.02 -7.53 19.49
CA ASN A 246 8.83 -8.30 19.90
C ASN A 246 8.28 -7.85 21.26
N VAL A 247 8.27 -6.55 21.47
CA VAL A 247 7.76 -5.94 22.72
C VAL A 247 6.23 -5.90 22.65
N PRO A 248 5.52 -6.56 23.58
CA PRO A 248 4.07 -6.48 23.66
C PRO A 248 3.59 -5.03 23.78
N GLN A 249 2.47 -4.71 23.09
CA GLN A 249 1.97 -3.34 23.01
C GLN A 249 1.63 -2.77 24.40
N GLU A 250 1.10 -3.59 25.30
CA GLU A 250 0.74 -3.21 26.65
C GLU A 250 1.96 -2.81 27.49
N MET A 251 3.13 -3.38 27.18
CA MET A 251 4.38 -3.03 27.90
C MET A 251 4.92 -1.66 27.50
N LYS A 252 4.67 -1.21 26.27
CA LYS A 252 5.20 0.07 25.77
C LYS A 252 4.60 1.28 26.49
N PHE A 253 3.36 1.16 26.97
CA PHE A 253 2.63 2.24 27.63
C PHE A 253 2.50 2.04 29.15
N ASP A 254 3.06 0.96 29.70
CA ASP A 254 3.12 0.71 31.13
C ASP A 254 4.35 1.40 31.73
N VAL A 255 4.11 2.45 32.52
CA VAL A 255 5.17 3.24 33.15
C VAL A 255 6.09 2.37 34.03
N GLN A 256 5.56 1.30 34.66
CA GLN A 256 6.36 0.39 35.49
C GLN A 256 7.31 -0.48 34.65
N LYS A 257 6.96 -0.76 33.38
CA LYS A 257 7.76 -1.58 32.45
C LYS A 257 8.64 -0.76 31.52
N LEU A 258 8.45 0.55 31.49
CA LEU A 258 9.18 1.46 30.60
C LEU A 258 10.69 1.29 30.70
N SER A 259 11.24 1.24 31.92
CA SER A 259 12.69 1.04 32.13
C SER A 259 13.19 -0.28 31.51
N GLN A 260 12.41 -1.36 31.61
CA GLN A 260 12.75 -2.66 31.02
C GLN A 260 12.74 -2.60 29.50
N VAL A 261 11.74 -1.92 28.89
CA VAL A 261 11.65 -1.72 27.44
C VAL A 261 12.84 -0.93 26.93
N LEU A 262 13.19 0.17 27.58
CA LEU A 262 14.34 1.00 27.23
C LEU A 262 15.67 0.21 27.33
N GLN A 263 15.88 -0.54 28.41
CA GLN A 263 17.08 -1.36 28.58
C GLN A 263 17.18 -2.48 27.54
N THR A 264 16.07 -3.13 27.19
CA THR A 264 16.03 -4.18 26.18
C THR A 264 16.43 -3.61 24.80
N ASN A 265 15.82 -2.47 24.40
CA ASN A 265 16.16 -1.83 23.14
C ASN A 265 17.61 -1.31 23.12
N LEU A 266 18.09 -0.73 24.23
CA LEU A 266 19.50 -0.30 24.33
C LEU A 266 20.47 -1.46 24.12
N LYS A 267 20.23 -2.61 24.78
CA LYS A 267 21.04 -3.83 24.57
C LYS A 267 21.02 -4.30 23.14
N MET A 268 19.86 -4.30 22.47
CA MET A 268 19.76 -4.73 21.08
C MET A 268 20.51 -3.78 20.13
N LEU A 269 20.38 -2.46 20.36
CA LEU A 269 21.03 -1.41 19.58
C LEU A 269 22.57 -1.47 19.67
N THR A 270 23.10 -1.82 20.83
CA THR A 270 24.54 -1.80 21.11
C THR A 270 25.20 -3.19 21.13
N ALA A 271 24.45 -4.25 20.80
CA ALA A 271 24.94 -5.63 20.90
C ALA A 271 26.03 -5.99 19.87
N VAL A 272 25.86 -5.57 18.62
CA VAL A 272 26.73 -5.94 17.50
C VAL A 272 26.86 -4.76 16.55
N PRO A 273 28.07 -4.28 16.25
CA PRO A 273 28.30 -3.22 15.28
C PRO A 273 27.84 -3.59 13.86
N ALA A 274 27.35 -2.59 13.12
CA ALA A 274 27.04 -2.66 11.69
C ALA A 274 27.14 -1.25 11.10
N ASP A 275 27.20 -1.12 9.77
CA ASP A 275 27.23 0.23 9.18
C ASP A 275 25.95 1.01 9.52
N LEU A 276 24.79 0.32 9.50
CA LEU A 276 23.52 0.87 9.91
C LEU A 276 22.77 -0.13 10.81
N ILE A 277 22.26 0.35 11.93
CA ILE A 277 21.38 -0.42 12.84
C ILE A 277 20.03 0.29 12.89
N VAL A 278 18.96 -0.41 12.52
CA VAL A 278 17.61 0.15 12.46
C VAL A 278 16.73 -0.51 13.50
N SER A 279 16.11 0.29 14.36
CA SER A 279 15.07 -0.17 15.27
C SER A 279 13.67 -0.07 14.66
N SER A 280 12.68 -0.65 15.31
CA SER A 280 11.28 -0.46 14.96
C SER A 280 10.78 0.96 15.30
N GLU A 281 9.63 1.33 14.75
CA GLU A 281 8.86 2.52 15.16
C GLU A 281 8.62 2.51 16.68
N THR A 282 8.82 3.68 17.31
CA THR A 282 8.63 3.86 18.77
C THR A 282 9.34 2.77 19.59
N ALA A 283 10.57 2.41 19.18
CA ALA A 283 11.39 1.47 19.95
C ALA A 283 11.74 2.04 21.33
N LEU A 284 11.95 3.36 21.41
CA LEU A 284 12.01 4.11 22.65
C LEU A 284 10.68 4.86 22.84
N PRO A 285 9.73 4.34 23.65
CA PRO A 285 8.38 4.91 23.77
C PRO A 285 8.36 6.12 24.73
N ILE A 286 9.26 7.04 24.53
CA ILE A 286 9.42 8.31 25.26
C ILE A 286 9.83 9.42 24.27
N LEU A 287 9.79 10.66 24.74
CA LEU A 287 10.49 11.73 24.06
C LEU A 287 12.00 11.44 24.04
N LEU A 288 12.66 11.64 22.91
CA LEU A 288 14.09 11.42 22.84
C LEU A 288 14.85 12.32 23.85
N ASP A 289 14.36 13.54 24.05
CA ASP A 289 14.95 14.51 24.99
C ASP A 289 14.81 14.08 26.46
N ASP A 290 13.85 13.19 26.78
CA ASP A 290 13.64 12.62 28.10
C ASP A 290 14.43 11.30 28.32
N LEU A 291 15.22 10.87 27.32
CA LEU A 291 16.05 9.68 27.47
C LEU A 291 17.07 9.89 28.59
N PRO A 292 17.20 8.95 29.57
CA PRO A 292 18.20 9.07 30.65
C PRO A 292 19.60 9.38 30.07
N PRO A 293 20.32 10.39 30.60
CA PRO A 293 21.61 10.82 30.07
C PRO A 293 22.61 9.67 29.85
N ALA A 294 22.67 8.73 30.80
CA ALA A 294 23.55 7.56 30.68
C ALA A 294 23.23 6.66 29.50
N MET A 295 21.94 6.52 29.11
CA MET A 295 21.54 5.76 27.93
C MET A 295 21.89 6.53 26.65
N PHE A 296 21.65 7.82 26.62
CA PHE A 296 21.99 8.68 25.51
C PHE A 296 23.52 8.67 25.24
N ASP A 297 24.31 8.79 26.30
CA ASP A 297 25.78 8.72 26.23
C ASP A 297 26.26 7.34 25.75
N THR A 298 25.58 6.27 26.19
CA THR A 298 25.89 4.90 25.72
C THR A 298 25.66 4.76 24.22
N LEU A 299 24.54 5.26 23.69
CA LEU A 299 24.24 5.23 22.25
C LEU A 299 25.27 6.05 21.46
N ARG A 300 25.62 7.24 21.92
CA ARG A 300 26.63 8.10 21.29
C ARG A 300 28.02 7.48 21.33
N ALA A 301 28.42 6.93 22.46
CA ALA A 301 29.71 6.25 22.62
C ALA A 301 29.79 5.04 21.69
N PHE A 302 28.76 4.19 21.66
CA PHE A 302 28.71 3.03 20.78
C PHE A 302 28.81 3.45 19.30
N SER A 303 28.02 4.46 18.86
CA SER A 303 28.09 4.97 17.50
C SER A 303 29.49 5.47 17.14
N ARG A 304 30.08 6.30 17.98
CA ARG A 304 31.42 6.85 17.75
C ARG A 304 32.52 5.77 17.74
N ASP A 305 32.50 4.88 18.74
CA ASP A 305 33.59 3.92 18.96
C ASP A 305 33.55 2.75 17.97
N SER A 306 32.35 2.38 17.47
CA SER A 306 32.17 1.33 16.47
C SER A 306 32.03 1.83 15.02
N GLY A 307 31.86 3.14 14.81
CA GLY A 307 31.53 3.71 13.50
C GLY A 307 30.10 3.41 13.03
N SER A 308 29.26 2.80 13.87
CA SER A 308 27.91 2.41 13.52
C SER A 308 26.97 3.62 13.49
N HIS A 309 26.11 3.69 12.45
CA HIS A 309 25.00 4.61 12.41
C HIS A 309 23.77 3.92 13.03
N LEU A 310 23.04 4.63 13.90
CA LEU A 310 21.81 4.11 14.51
C LEU A 310 20.62 4.89 13.98
N LEU A 311 19.56 4.21 13.57
CA LEU A 311 18.27 4.81 13.22
C LEU A 311 17.22 4.31 14.21
N ILE A 312 16.76 5.20 15.08
CA ILE A 312 15.97 4.85 16.28
C ILE A 312 14.62 5.54 16.24
N GLY A 313 13.53 4.76 16.37
CA GLY A 313 12.17 5.27 16.49
C GLY A 313 11.88 5.77 17.91
N ALA A 314 11.48 7.02 18.05
CA ALA A 314 11.07 7.64 19.31
C ALA A 314 10.10 8.80 19.05
N ALA A 315 9.47 9.32 20.11
CA ALA A 315 8.71 10.56 20.00
C ALA A 315 9.66 11.78 19.95
N GLY A 316 9.26 12.78 19.17
CA GLY A 316 9.92 14.08 19.12
C GLY A 316 8.94 15.22 19.42
N ILE A 317 9.44 16.44 19.48
CA ILE A 317 8.64 17.65 19.58
C ILE A 317 8.83 18.44 18.29
N LYS A 318 7.73 18.87 17.65
CA LYS A 318 7.80 19.78 16.51
C LYS A 318 8.34 21.13 16.98
N LEU A 319 9.48 21.53 16.40
CA LEU A 319 10.07 22.83 16.70
C LEU A 319 9.09 23.93 16.22
N ARG A 320 8.91 24.94 17.09
CA ARG A 320 8.04 26.08 16.83
C ARG A 320 8.59 26.93 15.68
N GLN A 321 7.71 27.29 14.75
CA GLN A 321 8.04 28.39 13.83
C GLN A 321 7.79 29.74 14.53
N PRO A 322 8.62 30.77 14.27
CA PRO A 322 8.42 32.08 14.84
C PRO A 322 7.02 32.61 14.47
N GLY A 323 6.21 32.95 15.50
CA GLY A 323 4.84 33.46 15.32
C GLY A 323 3.71 32.46 15.56
N GLU A 324 3.96 31.18 15.74
CA GLU A 324 2.94 30.20 16.11
C GLU A 324 2.58 30.29 17.61
N ALA A 325 1.29 30.55 17.90
CA ALA A 325 0.75 30.63 19.27
C ALA A 325 0.41 29.24 19.87
N ALA A 326 0.56 28.15 19.10
CA ALA A 326 0.13 26.82 19.49
C ALA A 326 1.08 26.16 20.49
N GLN A 327 0.55 25.26 21.34
CA GLN A 327 1.34 24.40 22.21
C GLN A 327 2.26 23.47 21.40
N PRO A 328 3.44 23.09 21.93
CA PRO A 328 4.32 22.11 21.29
C PRO A 328 3.54 20.82 21.00
N LYS A 329 3.62 20.31 19.76
CA LYS A 329 2.99 19.06 19.37
C LYS A 329 4.04 17.96 19.29
N LEU A 330 3.65 16.75 19.69
CA LEU A 330 4.46 15.55 19.51
C LEU A 330 4.58 15.18 18.04
N THR A 331 5.69 14.56 17.65
CA THR A 331 5.90 13.93 16.36
C THR A 331 6.27 12.46 16.57
N ASN A 332 5.84 11.60 15.64
CA ASN A 332 6.35 10.25 15.52
C ASN A 332 7.61 10.33 14.64
N SER A 333 8.78 10.02 15.20
CA SER A 333 10.04 10.40 14.57
C SER A 333 11.04 9.24 14.54
N ALA A 334 11.92 9.31 13.57
CA ALA A 334 13.15 8.51 13.49
C ALA A 334 14.35 9.43 13.70
N PHE A 335 15.20 9.08 14.66
CA PHE A 335 16.42 9.81 14.98
C PHE A 335 17.64 9.02 14.55
N GLY A 336 18.53 9.67 13.82
CA GLY A 336 19.82 9.12 13.42
C GLY A 336 20.92 9.57 14.38
N PHE A 337 21.63 8.61 14.95
CA PHE A 337 22.89 8.84 15.64
C PHE A 337 24.01 8.40 14.71
N SER A 338 24.91 9.29 14.43
CA SER A 338 26.10 9.00 13.64
C SER A 338 27.32 9.62 14.34
N PRO A 339 28.55 9.15 14.03
CA PRO A 339 29.75 9.75 14.60
C PRO A 339 29.84 11.27 14.36
N ASP A 340 29.36 11.74 13.21
CA ASP A 340 29.56 13.10 12.72
C ASP A 340 28.29 13.94 12.56
N LEU A 341 27.08 13.32 12.48
CA LEU A 341 25.84 14.01 12.13
C LEU A 341 24.67 13.57 13.00
N ASN A 342 23.78 14.52 13.33
CA ASN A 342 22.46 14.23 13.87
C ASN A 342 21.45 14.26 12.72
N PHE A 343 20.63 13.22 12.62
CA PHE A 343 19.57 13.12 11.63
C PHE A 343 18.22 13.02 12.34
N ARG A 344 17.19 13.59 11.73
CA ARG A 344 15.82 13.46 12.19
C ARG A 344 14.88 13.40 10.98
N TYR A 345 13.96 12.44 11.04
CA TYR A 345 12.82 12.31 10.14
C TYR A 345 11.53 12.33 10.98
N ASP A 346 10.58 13.17 10.62
CA ASP A 346 9.26 13.24 11.26
C ASP A 346 8.21 12.66 10.32
N LYS A 347 7.39 11.73 10.80
CA LYS A 347 6.33 11.09 10.04
C LYS A 347 5.42 12.13 9.38
N HIS A 348 5.28 12.03 8.06
CA HIS A 348 4.46 12.95 7.27
C HIS A 348 3.01 12.48 7.20
N HIS A 349 2.79 11.22 6.84
CA HIS A 349 1.45 10.65 6.71
C HIS A 349 1.02 9.95 8.00
N LEU A 350 0.17 10.63 8.76
CA LEU A 350 -0.31 10.14 10.06
C LEU A 350 -1.47 9.16 9.90
N VAL A 351 -1.53 8.18 10.81
CA VAL A 351 -2.62 7.20 10.86
C VAL A 351 -3.90 7.85 11.40
N PRO A 352 -5.01 7.84 10.62
CA PRO A 352 -6.30 8.32 11.11
C PRO A 352 -6.74 7.54 12.34
N PHE A 353 -7.31 8.24 13.32
CA PHE A 353 -7.74 7.71 14.62
C PHE A 353 -6.63 7.12 15.52
N GLY A 354 -5.41 6.99 15.04
CA GLY A 354 -4.26 6.55 15.83
C GLY A 354 -3.35 7.71 16.23
N GLU A 355 -3.02 8.56 15.27
CA GLU A 355 -2.06 9.66 15.44
C GLU A 355 -2.71 11.05 15.27
N PHE A 356 -3.86 11.13 14.66
CA PHE A 356 -4.68 12.33 14.62
C PHE A 356 -6.16 11.98 14.53
N VAL A 357 -7.01 12.94 14.96
CA VAL A 357 -8.47 12.79 14.89
C VAL A 357 -8.98 13.49 13.63
N PRO A 358 -9.58 12.74 12.65
CA PRO A 358 -10.21 13.36 11.50
C PRO A 358 -11.30 14.34 11.92
N TYR A 359 -11.47 15.42 11.12
CA TYR A 359 -12.48 16.44 11.40
C TYR A 359 -13.88 15.83 11.53
N GLY A 360 -14.62 16.21 12.60
CA GLY A 360 -15.97 15.71 12.88
C GLY A 360 -16.04 14.38 13.64
N PHE A 361 -14.91 13.71 13.92
CA PHE A 361 -14.90 12.40 14.59
C PHE A 361 -14.40 12.44 16.05
N ARG A 362 -14.32 13.62 16.67
CA ARG A 362 -13.87 13.74 18.07
C ARG A 362 -14.71 12.90 19.03
N TRP A 363 -16.03 12.88 18.86
CA TRP A 363 -16.94 12.07 19.66
C TRP A 363 -16.64 10.56 19.60
N PHE A 364 -16.17 10.07 18.45
CA PHE A 364 -15.80 8.67 18.27
C PHE A 364 -14.53 8.33 19.06
N VAL A 365 -13.57 9.23 19.05
CA VAL A 365 -12.31 9.08 19.78
C VAL A 365 -12.53 9.19 21.29
N ASP A 366 -13.39 10.11 21.73
CA ASP A 366 -13.73 10.29 23.14
C ASP A 366 -14.47 9.05 23.72
N ALA A 367 -15.06 8.21 22.87
CA ALA A 367 -15.64 6.92 23.26
C ALA A 367 -14.60 5.79 23.38
N MET A 368 -13.35 6.04 22.99
CA MET A 368 -12.22 5.11 23.12
C MET A 368 -11.34 5.52 24.29
N VAL A 369 -10.85 4.55 25.05
CA VAL A 369 -9.94 4.77 26.19
C VAL A 369 -8.47 4.88 25.71
N MET A 370 -8.22 4.85 24.40
CA MET A 370 -6.87 4.91 23.85
C MET A 370 -6.19 6.26 24.11
N PRO A 371 -4.91 6.26 24.49
CA PRO A 371 -4.10 7.48 24.45
C PRO A 371 -3.85 7.86 22.99
N MET A 372 -4.79 8.59 22.40
CA MET A 372 -4.67 9.10 21.06
C MET A 372 -3.79 10.36 21.08
N GLY A 373 -2.68 10.34 20.32
CA GLY A 373 -1.85 11.52 20.13
C GLY A 373 -2.45 12.44 19.06
N ASP A 374 -2.46 13.75 19.31
CA ASP A 374 -2.62 14.75 18.25
C ASP A 374 -1.20 15.11 17.76
N PHE A 375 -0.61 14.19 16.98
CA PHE A 375 0.74 14.33 16.47
C PHE A 375 0.81 15.41 15.37
N ALA A 376 1.94 16.08 15.30
CA ALA A 376 2.24 16.98 14.19
C ALA A 376 2.85 16.20 13.01
N ARG A 377 2.53 16.67 11.80
CA ARG A 377 3.10 16.11 10.57
C ARG A 377 4.49 16.67 10.28
N GLY A 378 5.39 15.83 9.78
CA GLY A 378 6.62 16.22 9.11
C GLY A 378 6.35 16.84 7.74
N THR A 379 7.40 17.31 7.08
CA THR A 379 7.36 17.78 5.67
C THR A 379 7.22 16.61 4.70
N ALA A 380 6.65 16.85 3.53
CA ALA A 380 6.41 15.79 2.53
C ALA A 380 7.71 15.24 1.92
N ALA A 381 8.72 16.08 1.77
CA ALA A 381 10.07 15.68 1.37
C ALA A 381 11.03 16.00 2.52
N GLN A 382 11.86 15.04 2.87
CA GLN A 382 12.86 15.16 3.93
C GLN A 382 14.15 14.49 3.45
N GLU A 383 15.28 15.12 3.76
CA GLU A 383 16.60 14.63 3.36
C GLU A 383 16.83 13.20 3.83
N PRO A 384 17.44 12.34 3.01
CA PRO A 384 17.77 10.98 3.41
C PRO A 384 18.90 10.96 4.45
N PHE A 385 18.93 9.92 5.26
CA PHE A 385 20.00 9.68 6.23
C PHE A 385 21.28 9.21 5.50
N GLU A 386 22.35 9.97 5.59
CA GLU A 386 23.65 9.57 5.07
C GLU A 386 24.33 8.56 6.00
N VAL A 387 24.67 7.41 5.48
CA VAL A 387 25.32 6.32 6.19
C VAL A 387 26.68 6.03 5.54
N LYS A 388 27.73 6.21 6.30
CA LYS A 388 29.10 5.91 5.87
C LYS A 388 29.45 4.48 6.28
N GLY A 389 29.52 3.60 5.30
CA GLY A 389 29.96 2.22 5.50
C GLY A 389 31.43 2.04 5.06
N GLU A 390 31.95 0.84 5.27
CA GLU A 390 33.32 0.47 4.87
C GLU A 390 33.59 0.66 3.35
N ARG A 391 32.54 0.55 2.52
CA ARG A 391 32.63 0.58 1.05
C ARG A 391 32.09 1.86 0.42
N GLY A 392 31.89 2.91 1.20
CA GLY A 392 31.41 4.20 0.73
C GLY A 392 30.18 4.72 1.48
N VAL A 393 29.65 5.84 1.02
CA VAL A 393 28.46 6.49 1.60
C VAL A 393 27.23 6.12 0.81
N LEU A 394 26.15 5.71 1.49
CA LEU A 394 24.84 5.51 0.91
C LEU A 394 23.79 6.35 1.65
N ARG A 395 22.78 6.78 0.92
CA ARG A 395 21.66 7.58 1.42
C ARG A 395 20.45 6.69 1.63
N VAL A 396 19.89 6.72 2.84
CA VAL A 396 18.78 5.90 3.30
C VAL A 396 17.55 6.78 3.47
N GLY A 397 16.54 6.59 2.64
CA GLY A 397 15.25 7.27 2.73
C GLY A 397 14.37 6.59 3.78
N VAL A 398 14.02 7.35 4.81
CA VAL A 398 13.23 6.85 5.93
C VAL A 398 11.74 7.03 5.64
N ASN A 399 10.94 6.05 6.03
CA ASN A 399 9.48 6.16 6.14
C ASN A 399 9.02 5.38 7.39
N ILE A 400 7.93 5.82 8.01
CA ILE A 400 7.46 5.25 9.26
C ILE A 400 6.10 4.59 9.07
N CYS A 401 6.06 3.26 9.24
CA CYS A 401 4.86 2.44 9.32
C CYS A 401 3.91 2.66 8.12
N TYR A 402 2.75 3.26 8.35
CA TYR A 402 1.67 3.52 7.41
C TYR A 402 2.09 4.30 6.15
N GLU A 403 3.21 5.01 6.17
CA GLU A 403 3.71 5.78 5.03
C GLU A 403 4.05 4.91 3.82
N ASP A 404 4.45 3.66 4.03
CA ASP A 404 4.81 2.76 2.92
C ASP A 404 3.62 2.30 2.07
N ILE A 405 2.40 2.58 2.49
CA ILE A 405 1.22 2.31 1.66
C ILE A 405 0.94 3.41 0.62
N PHE A 406 1.58 4.59 0.74
CA PHE A 406 1.41 5.75 -0.13
C PHE A 406 2.57 5.87 -1.13
N GLY A 407 2.50 5.10 -2.22
CA GLY A 407 3.57 5.07 -3.23
C GLY A 407 3.88 6.43 -3.85
N ALA A 408 2.86 7.24 -4.10
CA ALA A 408 3.03 8.58 -4.67
C ALA A 408 3.80 9.53 -3.73
N GLU A 409 3.66 9.39 -2.40
CA GLU A 409 4.40 10.21 -1.44
C GLU A 409 5.88 9.80 -1.39
N ILE A 410 6.17 8.49 -1.40
CA ILE A 410 7.56 7.98 -1.48
C ILE A 410 8.20 8.40 -2.81
N ALA A 411 7.48 8.27 -3.93
CA ALA A 411 7.94 8.71 -5.23
C ALA A 411 8.25 10.21 -5.25
N HIS A 412 7.35 11.03 -4.69
CA HIS A 412 7.55 12.48 -4.56
C HIS A 412 8.80 12.82 -3.74
N GLY A 413 8.99 12.19 -2.58
CA GLY A 413 10.17 12.38 -1.73
C GLY A 413 11.47 12.04 -2.48
N LEU A 414 11.49 10.93 -3.21
CA LEU A 414 12.65 10.53 -4.01
C LEU A 414 12.95 11.48 -5.18
N HIS A 415 11.91 12.02 -5.83
CA HIS A 415 12.06 12.93 -6.97
C HIS A 415 12.44 14.36 -6.55
N ALA A 416 11.94 14.82 -5.40
CA ALA A 416 12.15 16.18 -4.92
C ALA A 416 13.57 16.46 -4.42
N GLU A 417 14.29 15.42 -3.97
CA GLU A 417 15.62 15.55 -3.37
C GLU A 417 16.72 15.65 -4.42
N ARG A 418 17.68 16.58 -4.20
CA ARG A 418 18.87 16.69 -5.05
C ARG A 418 19.76 15.45 -4.99
N GLN A 419 19.79 14.81 -3.85
CA GLN A 419 20.53 13.58 -3.60
C GLN A 419 19.54 12.52 -3.09
N PRO A 420 18.79 11.87 -4.00
CA PRO A 420 17.76 10.95 -3.61
C PRO A 420 18.32 9.72 -2.86
N ALA A 421 17.48 9.12 -2.05
CA ALA A 421 17.83 7.90 -1.35
C ALA A 421 18.14 6.76 -2.32
N GLN A 422 19.08 5.91 -1.93
CA GLN A 422 19.55 4.73 -2.67
C GLN A 422 19.03 3.43 -2.05
N ILE A 423 18.64 3.49 -0.76
CA ILE A 423 17.99 2.43 0.01
C ILE A 423 16.78 3.06 0.70
N LEU A 424 15.66 2.34 0.77
CA LEU A 424 14.51 2.73 1.59
C LEU A 424 14.58 2.00 2.93
N ALA A 425 14.18 2.67 4.02
CA ALA A 425 14.07 2.07 5.35
C ALA A 425 12.69 2.35 5.93
N ASN A 426 11.90 1.28 6.12
CA ASN A 426 10.62 1.37 6.82
C ASN A 426 10.78 0.92 8.28
N MET A 427 10.36 1.76 9.21
CA MET A 427 10.34 1.49 10.64
C MET A 427 8.89 1.37 11.09
N THR A 428 8.45 0.20 11.60
CA THR A 428 7.03 0.00 11.85
C THR A 428 6.72 -0.76 13.14
N ASN A 429 5.50 -0.57 13.66
CA ASN A 429 4.99 -1.29 14.82
C ASN A 429 3.57 -1.82 14.53
N LEU A 430 3.50 -3.08 14.10
CA LEU A 430 2.24 -3.77 13.81
C LEU A 430 1.67 -4.54 15.00
N ALA A 431 2.23 -4.38 16.22
CA ALA A 431 1.73 -5.05 17.42
C ALA A 431 0.24 -4.74 17.71
N TRP A 432 -0.25 -3.59 17.23
CA TRP A 432 -1.66 -3.19 17.29
C TRP A 432 -2.63 -4.16 16.61
N PHE A 433 -2.16 -4.97 15.68
CA PHE A 433 -2.99 -5.85 14.87
C PHE A 433 -2.90 -7.32 15.29
N GLY A 434 -2.06 -7.63 16.32
CA GLY A 434 -1.81 -9.00 16.74
C GLY A 434 -1.14 -9.85 15.67
N ASP A 435 -1.13 -11.17 15.87
CA ASP A 435 -0.65 -12.12 14.86
C ASP A 435 -1.75 -12.41 13.84
N THR A 436 -1.86 -11.55 12.84
CA THR A 436 -2.92 -11.60 11.83
C THR A 436 -2.36 -11.38 10.42
N VAL A 437 -3.22 -11.57 9.44
CA VAL A 437 -2.90 -11.30 8.01
C VAL A 437 -2.47 -9.85 7.73
N ALA A 438 -2.70 -8.92 8.66
CA ALA A 438 -2.25 -7.54 8.52
C ALA A 438 -0.73 -7.43 8.35
N LEU A 439 0.04 -8.32 8.99
CA LEU A 439 1.49 -8.32 8.92
C LEU A 439 1.97 -8.64 7.50
N ASP A 440 1.39 -9.68 6.89
CA ASP A 440 1.70 -10.08 5.51
C ASP A 440 1.19 -9.07 4.49
N GLN A 441 -0.03 -8.55 4.69
CA GLN A 441 -0.60 -7.49 3.83
C GLN A 441 0.31 -6.26 3.79
N HIS A 442 0.78 -5.81 4.95
CA HIS A 442 1.69 -4.66 5.04
C HIS A 442 3.06 -4.95 4.42
N LEU A 443 3.57 -6.19 4.53
CA LEU A 443 4.79 -6.61 3.85
C LEU A 443 4.64 -6.56 2.32
N GLN A 444 3.48 -6.96 1.77
CA GLN A 444 3.21 -6.86 0.33
C GLN A 444 3.22 -5.39 -0.14
N MET A 445 2.73 -4.46 0.67
CA MET A 445 2.79 -3.02 0.35
C MET A 445 4.22 -2.51 0.27
N ALA A 446 5.06 -2.88 1.24
CA ALA A 446 6.49 -2.57 1.22
C ALA A 446 7.21 -3.16 -0.02
N ARG A 447 6.87 -4.40 -0.41
CA ARG A 447 7.38 -5.02 -1.63
C ARG A 447 7.01 -4.25 -2.90
N MET A 448 5.77 -3.73 -2.95
CA MET A 448 5.34 -2.88 -4.05
C MET A 448 6.16 -1.60 -4.15
N ARG A 449 6.52 -0.97 -3.02
CA ARG A 449 7.40 0.22 -3.02
C ARG A 449 8.74 -0.07 -3.66
N SER A 450 9.33 -1.23 -3.35
CA SER A 450 10.59 -1.63 -3.99
C SER A 450 10.43 -1.82 -5.51
N LEU A 451 9.34 -2.45 -5.96
CA LEU A 451 9.04 -2.61 -7.40
C LEU A 451 8.85 -1.27 -8.11
N GLU A 452 8.09 -0.35 -7.52
CA GLU A 452 7.79 0.96 -8.09
C GLU A 452 9.03 1.84 -8.23
N THR A 453 9.89 1.80 -7.24
CA THR A 453 11.08 2.67 -7.17
C THR A 453 12.34 2.01 -7.69
N GLN A 454 12.32 0.70 -7.86
CA GLN A 454 13.51 -0.15 -8.09
C GLN A 454 14.65 0.15 -7.09
N LYS A 455 14.27 0.42 -5.83
CA LYS A 455 15.19 0.56 -4.71
C LYS A 455 15.00 -0.58 -3.72
N PRO A 456 16.09 -1.12 -3.15
CA PRO A 456 15.98 -2.08 -2.06
C PRO A 456 15.33 -1.41 -0.86
N MET A 457 14.53 -2.16 -0.10
CA MET A 457 13.95 -1.70 1.14
C MET A 457 14.38 -2.60 2.30
N VAL A 458 14.84 -1.98 3.37
CA VAL A 458 15.04 -2.62 4.67
C VAL A 458 13.89 -2.25 5.59
N ARG A 459 13.36 -3.23 6.30
CA ARG A 459 12.18 -3.06 7.12
C ARG A 459 12.44 -3.59 8.53
N ALA A 460 12.44 -2.70 9.52
CA ALA A 460 12.56 -3.03 10.94
C ALA A 460 11.18 -2.93 11.60
N THR A 461 10.69 -4.04 12.14
CA THR A 461 9.36 -4.09 12.75
C THR A 461 9.46 -4.54 14.21
N ASN A 462 8.46 -4.20 15.02
CA ASN A 462 8.42 -4.67 16.40
C ASN A 462 8.08 -6.17 16.49
N THR A 463 6.98 -6.59 15.85
CA THR A 463 6.44 -7.97 15.93
C THR A 463 6.54 -8.78 14.65
N GLY A 464 6.96 -8.16 13.54
CA GLY A 464 7.10 -8.76 12.19
C GLY A 464 6.30 -7.99 11.13
N ALA A 465 6.61 -8.11 9.83
CA ALA A 465 7.72 -8.88 9.30
C ALA A 465 8.95 -7.98 9.11
N THR A 466 9.98 -8.19 9.95
CA THR A 466 11.30 -7.60 9.71
C THR A 466 11.91 -8.31 8.51
N ALA A 467 12.30 -7.53 7.49
CA ALA A 467 12.66 -8.10 6.20
C ALA A 467 13.63 -7.21 5.41
N VAL A 468 14.29 -7.81 4.44
CA VAL A 468 15.05 -7.14 3.37
C VAL A 468 14.42 -7.50 2.04
N ILE A 469 14.08 -6.48 1.27
CA ILE A 469 13.39 -6.58 0.00
C ILE A 469 14.34 -6.05 -1.08
N GLY A 470 14.53 -6.83 -2.14
CA GLY A 470 15.34 -6.43 -3.29
C GLY A 470 14.62 -5.37 -4.15
N PRO A 471 15.35 -4.68 -5.04
CA PRO A 471 14.75 -3.71 -5.97
C PRO A 471 13.76 -4.34 -6.96
N ASP A 472 13.73 -5.66 -7.04
CA ASP A 472 12.77 -6.46 -7.81
C ASP A 472 11.54 -6.90 -6.97
N GLY A 473 11.36 -6.35 -5.77
CA GLY A 473 10.26 -6.66 -4.85
C GLY A 473 10.36 -8.03 -4.17
N LYS A 474 11.43 -8.81 -4.41
CA LYS A 474 11.60 -10.13 -3.80
C LYS A 474 12.17 -10.05 -2.39
N LEU A 475 11.66 -10.90 -1.51
CA LEU A 475 12.23 -11.07 -0.19
C LEU A 475 13.62 -11.73 -0.29
N GLN A 476 14.64 -11.04 0.22
CA GLN A 476 15.99 -11.56 0.33
C GLN A 476 16.23 -12.25 1.66
N ALA A 477 15.65 -11.72 2.74
CA ALA A 477 15.70 -12.28 4.07
C ALA A 477 14.52 -11.76 4.91
N ALA A 478 14.04 -12.55 5.87
CA ALA A 478 13.02 -12.14 6.82
C ALA A 478 13.16 -12.87 8.16
N LEU A 479 12.69 -12.26 9.24
CA LEU A 479 12.51 -12.91 10.54
C LEU A 479 11.09 -13.46 10.65
N PRO A 480 10.88 -14.55 11.41
CA PRO A 480 9.54 -15.01 11.74
C PRO A 480 8.76 -13.95 12.53
N HIS A 481 7.45 -13.91 12.33
CA HIS A 481 6.56 -13.05 13.11
C HIS A 481 6.61 -13.43 14.60
N MET A 482 6.25 -12.48 15.47
CA MET A 482 6.09 -12.67 16.92
C MET A 482 7.33 -13.27 17.62
N THR A 483 8.51 -13.05 17.06
CA THR A 483 9.79 -13.48 17.65
C THR A 483 10.70 -12.28 17.91
N ALA A 484 11.47 -12.30 18.99
CA ALA A 484 12.54 -11.33 19.20
C ALA A 484 13.80 -11.76 18.46
N GLY A 485 14.47 -10.83 17.78
CA GLY A 485 15.66 -11.15 17.02
C GLY A 485 16.29 -9.97 16.31
N ALA A 486 17.34 -10.23 15.57
CA ALA A 486 17.99 -9.26 14.70
C ALA A 486 18.44 -9.93 13.40
N LEU A 487 18.21 -9.25 12.28
CA LEU A 487 18.59 -9.67 10.94
C LEU A 487 19.75 -8.81 10.45
N THR A 488 20.91 -9.42 10.17
CA THR A 488 22.07 -8.70 9.63
C THR A 488 22.33 -9.15 8.20
N VAL A 489 22.35 -8.19 7.27
CA VAL A 489 22.51 -8.42 5.83
C VAL A 489 23.38 -7.36 5.21
N SER A 490 23.96 -7.67 4.05
CA SER A 490 24.65 -6.68 3.21
C SER A 490 23.70 -6.23 2.10
N VAL A 491 23.41 -4.93 2.03
CA VAL A 491 22.48 -4.33 1.07
C VAL A 491 23.24 -3.33 0.19
N ARG A 492 23.11 -3.48 -1.12
CA ARG A 492 23.55 -2.48 -2.09
C ARG A 492 22.43 -1.50 -2.35
N GLY A 493 22.75 -0.23 -2.47
CA GLY A 493 21.80 0.77 -2.93
C GLY A 493 21.62 0.73 -4.44
N THR A 494 20.67 1.49 -4.95
CA THR A 494 20.48 1.71 -6.39
C THR A 494 20.43 3.20 -6.71
N ASP A 495 21.12 3.61 -7.77
CA ASP A 495 21.03 4.93 -8.38
C ASP A 495 20.10 4.89 -9.59
N GLY A 496 19.49 6.03 -9.91
CA GLY A 496 18.53 6.16 -11.01
C GLY A 496 17.10 6.35 -10.52
N GLU A 497 16.20 6.58 -11.47
CA GLU A 497 14.81 6.96 -11.24
C GLU A 497 13.90 6.20 -12.20
N THR A 498 12.82 5.65 -11.68
CA THR A 498 11.79 4.98 -12.49
C THR A 498 10.79 6.01 -13.06
N PRO A 499 10.07 5.69 -14.15
CA PRO A 499 8.97 6.52 -14.63
C PRO A 499 7.93 6.83 -13.54
N TYR A 500 7.63 5.85 -12.66
CA TYR A 500 6.70 6.07 -11.55
C TYR A 500 7.23 7.06 -10.53
N VAL A 501 8.50 7.00 -10.16
CA VAL A 501 9.12 7.99 -9.25
C VAL A 501 9.00 9.40 -9.84
N ARG A 502 9.21 9.53 -11.16
CA ARG A 502 9.21 10.83 -11.85
C ARG A 502 7.82 11.45 -12.00
N TRP A 503 6.81 10.63 -12.32
CA TRP A 503 5.48 11.13 -12.70
C TRP A 503 4.36 10.73 -11.75
N GLY A 504 4.63 9.83 -10.79
CA GLY A 504 3.63 9.30 -9.86
C GLY A 504 2.45 8.67 -10.59
N ASP A 505 1.26 8.91 -10.06
CA ASP A 505 0.00 8.38 -10.60
C ASP A 505 -0.55 9.19 -11.79
N LEU A 506 0.04 10.34 -12.14
CA LEU A 506 -0.51 11.25 -13.15
C LEU A 506 -0.75 10.59 -14.53
N PRO A 507 0.18 9.78 -15.09
CA PRO A 507 -0.05 9.14 -16.38
C PRO A 507 -1.23 8.17 -16.36
N VAL A 508 -1.41 7.42 -15.29
CA VAL A 508 -2.51 6.47 -15.11
C VAL A 508 -3.84 7.21 -15.03
N LEU A 509 -3.89 8.28 -14.25
CA LEU A 509 -5.08 9.11 -14.10
C LEU A 509 -5.48 9.76 -15.42
N ALA A 510 -4.52 10.33 -16.14
CA ALA A 510 -4.75 10.93 -17.44
C ALA A 510 -5.30 9.90 -18.44
N ALA A 511 -4.73 8.69 -18.47
CA ALA A 511 -5.20 7.61 -19.33
C ALA A 511 -6.63 7.16 -18.96
N CYS A 512 -6.91 6.96 -17.67
CA CYS A 512 -8.25 6.58 -17.19
C CYS A 512 -9.29 7.64 -17.58
N LEU A 513 -9.01 8.91 -17.31
CA LEU A 513 -9.91 10.02 -17.63
C LEU A 513 -10.14 10.15 -19.14
N LEU A 514 -9.09 10.02 -19.96
CA LEU A 514 -9.19 10.06 -21.41
C LEU A 514 -10.05 8.91 -21.94
N ILE A 515 -9.84 7.68 -21.49
CA ILE A 515 -10.64 6.52 -21.88
C ILE A 515 -12.11 6.75 -21.55
N LEU A 516 -12.42 7.22 -20.33
CA LEU A 516 -13.80 7.48 -19.92
C LEU A 516 -14.44 8.61 -20.74
N ALA A 517 -13.72 9.70 -21.01
CA ALA A 517 -14.19 10.82 -21.81
C ALA A 517 -14.47 10.41 -23.25
N LEU A 518 -13.56 9.69 -23.89
CA LEU A 518 -13.74 9.19 -25.26
C LEU A 518 -14.92 8.22 -25.36
N ALA A 519 -15.03 7.28 -24.40
CA ALA A 519 -16.14 6.34 -24.38
C ALA A 519 -17.49 7.06 -24.18
N PHE A 520 -17.55 8.07 -23.32
CA PHE A 520 -18.73 8.89 -23.12
C PHE A 520 -19.11 9.69 -24.39
N ALA A 521 -18.13 10.30 -25.07
CA ALA A 521 -18.37 11.00 -26.34
C ALA A 521 -18.94 10.07 -27.42
N VAL A 522 -18.36 8.87 -27.57
CA VAL A 522 -18.86 7.85 -28.52
C VAL A 522 -20.29 7.40 -28.14
N ALA A 523 -20.59 7.22 -26.85
CA ALA A 523 -21.93 6.85 -26.41
C ALA A 523 -22.97 7.94 -26.77
N ARG A 524 -22.62 9.22 -26.61
CA ARG A 524 -23.48 10.36 -26.97
C ARG A 524 -23.75 10.46 -28.48
N LEU A 525 -22.70 10.28 -29.30
CA LEU A 525 -22.85 10.28 -30.77
C LEU A 525 -23.74 9.15 -31.30
N ARG A 526 -23.89 8.05 -30.57
CA ARG A 526 -24.75 6.93 -30.91
C ARG A 526 -26.19 7.09 -30.45
N SER A 527 -26.46 8.00 -29.52
CA SER A 527 -27.78 8.24 -28.90
C SER A 527 -28.52 9.45 -29.55
N GLY A 528 -27.81 10.34 -30.27
CA GLY A 528 -28.39 11.40 -31.11
C GLY A 528 -28.51 10.97 -32.54
#